data_1d01f8d42eedbb6300cb092024ff4a3f
#
_entry.id   1d01f8d42eedbb6300cb092024ff4a3f
#
_cell.length_a   1.000
_cell.length_b   1.000
_cell.length_c   1.000
_cell.angle_alpha   90.00
_cell.angle_beta   90.00
_cell.angle_gamma   90.00
#
_symmetry.space_group_name_H-M   'P 1'
#
loop_
_entity.id
_entity.type
_entity.pdbx_description
1 polymer ?
#
loop_
_entity_poly.entity_id
_entity_poly.type
_entity_poly.pdbx_seq_one_letter_code
_entity_poly.pdbx_strand_id
1 'polypeptide(L)'
;ISVATPIFLLIFLIQEAVISQFRLPGGGFSILLIFALTWAVLSQPEVAAVIGFASGILMDLSQSANGPFGQWTLIMLLAGYAISYIGYGDDNIHANAIGIVFFVVIANFFVEVAYLLTGALLGVSLGSSGQIVTTLLGMSIWALLVSPIVLPVFTRLHVLVFDSRSAL
;
A
#
# COMPACT_ATOMS: atom_id res chain seq x y z
N ILE A 1 10.85 2.08 -15.52
CA ILE A 1 9.56 1.38 -15.67
C ILE A 1 9.80 -0.11 -15.94
N SER A 2 10.74 -0.52 -16.80
CA SER A 2 10.91 -1.93 -17.17
C SER A 2 11.31 -2.87 -16.02
N VAL A 3 12.07 -2.40 -15.03
CA VAL A 3 12.49 -3.22 -13.86
C VAL A 3 11.47 -3.19 -12.73
N ALA A 4 10.70 -2.11 -12.59
CA ALA A 4 9.66 -2.03 -11.56
C ALA A 4 8.50 -3.00 -11.83
N THR A 5 8.09 -3.16 -13.08
CA THR A 5 6.95 -4.02 -13.45
C THR A 5 7.06 -5.46 -12.95
N PRO A 6 8.18 -6.19 -13.17
CA PRO A 6 8.30 -7.56 -12.65
C PRO A 6 8.29 -7.61 -11.11
N ILE A 7 8.78 -6.58 -10.43
CA ILE A 7 8.73 -6.50 -8.95
C ILE A 7 7.27 -6.38 -8.48
N PHE A 8 6.48 -5.49 -9.10
CA PHE A 8 5.06 -5.36 -8.78
C PHE A 8 4.30 -6.67 -9.01
N LEU A 9 4.55 -7.33 -10.15
CA LEU A 9 3.92 -8.62 -10.45
C LEU A 9 4.35 -9.71 -9.45
N LEU A 10 5.62 -9.75 -9.07
CA LEU A 10 6.10 -10.70 -8.08
C LEU A 10 5.44 -10.50 -6.72
N ILE A 11 5.36 -9.25 -6.25
CA ILE A 11 4.71 -8.91 -4.98
C ILE A 11 3.21 -9.25 -5.04
N PHE A 12 2.55 -8.96 -6.16
CA PHE A 12 1.16 -9.33 -6.38
C PHE A 12 0.96 -10.85 -6.35
N LEU A 13 1.84 -11.63 -7.01
CA LEU A 13 1.77 -13.09 -6.97
C LEU A 13 1.99 -13.64 -5.56
N ILE A 14 2.91 -13.06 -4.78
CA ILE A 14 3.10 -13.43 -3.38
C ILE A 14 1.84 -13.10 -2.56
N GLN A 15 1.23 -11.94 -2.79
CA GLN A 15 -0.03 -11.57 -2.15
C GLN A 15 -1.12 -12.60 -2.42
N GLU A 16 -1.37 -12.95 -3.69
CA GLU A 16 -2.46 -13.84 -4.07
C GLU A 16 -2.18 -15.31 -3.76
N ALA A 17 -0.96 -15.80 -4.03
CA ALA A 17 -0.62 -17.20 -3.86
C ALA A 17 -0.32 -17.60 -2.41
N VAL A 18 0.15 -16.66 -1.59
CA VAL A 18 0.60 -16.96 -0.23
C VAL A 18 -0.25 -16.23 0.81
N ILE A 19 -0.24 -14.90 0.79
CA ILE A 19 -0.85 -14.09 1.86
C ILE A 19 -2.36 -14.29 1.91
N SER A 20 -3.04 -14.27 0.78
CA SER A 20 -4.51 -14.44 0.70
C SER A 20 -4.98 -15.83 1.15
N GLN A 21 -4.09 -16.82 1.21
CA GLN A 21 -4.42 -18.16 1.71
C GLN A 21 -4.46 -18.22 3.24
N PHE A 22 -3.75 -17.32 3.92
CA PHE A 22 -3.79 -17.23 5.37
C PHE A 22 -5.04 -16.48 5.82
N ARG A 23 -5.96 -17.17 6.48
CA ARG A 23 -7.14 -16.55 7.10
C ARG A 23 -6.76 -15.90 8.43
N LEU A 24 -6.08 -14.76 8.35
CA LEU A 24 -5.62 -14.04 9.52
C LEU A 24 -6.80 -13.33 10.21
N PRO A 25 -6.85 -13.33 11.56
CA PRO A 25 -7.90 -12.63 12.30
C PRO A 25 -7.78 -11.11 12.08
N GLY A 26 -8.92 -10.44 12.03
CA GLY A 26 -8.96 -8.98 11.86
C GLY A 26 -8.63 -8.50 10.44
N GLY A 27 -8.85 -9.34 9.41
CA GLY A 27 -8.68 -8.95 8.00
C GLY A 27 -7.26 -9.16 7.44
N GLY A 28 -6.25 -9.45 8.30
CA GLY A 28 -4.87 -9.68 7.85
C GLY A 28 -4.16 -8.42 7.38
N PHE A 29 -3.26 -8.56 6.40
CA PHE A 29 -2.51 -7.45 5.80
C PHE A 29 -2.37 -7.65 4.29
N SER A 30 -2.16 -6.55 3.57
CA SER A 30 -1.78 -6.57 2.17
C SER A 30 -0.32 -6.18 2.02
N ILE A 31 0.52 -7.13 1.60
CA ILE A 31 1.93 -6.86 1.34
C ILE A 31 2.10 -5.91 0.15
N LEU A 32 1.20 -6.01 -0.84
CA LEU A 32 1.19 -5.12 -2.01
C LEU A 32 0.88 -3.67 -1.61
N LEU A 33 -0.06 -3.48 -0.68
CA LEU A 33 -0.41 -2.15 -0.16
C LEU A 33 0.78 -1.55 0.62
N ILE A 34 1.37 -2.31 1.55
CA ILE A 34 2.55 -1.86 2.33
C ILE A 34 3.72 -1.53 1.39
N PHE A 35 3.96 -2.35 0.37
CA PHE A 35 4.98 -2.12 -0.65
C PHE A 35 4.74 -0.82 -1.43
N ALA A 36 3.52 -0.64 -1.94
CA ALA A 36 3.16 0.54 -2.72
C ALA A 36 3.27 1.84 -1.89
N LEU A 37 2.80 1.81 -0.64
CA LEU A 37 2.90 2.95 0.27
C LEU A 37 4.36 3.27 0.64
N THR A 38 5.18 2.25 0.90
CA THR A 38 6.63 2.43 1.15
C THR A 38 7.32 3.10 -0.04
N TRP A 39 7.05 2.62 -1.26
CA TRP A 39 7.63 3.21 -2.46
C TRP A 39 7.08 4.61 -2.75
N ALA A 40 5.80 4.88 -2.44
CA ALA A 40 5.21 6.19 -2.58
C ALA A 40 5.90 7.24 -1.68
N VAL A 41 6.15 6.90 -0.42
CA VAL A 41 6.86 7.78 0.52
C VAL A 41 8.28 8.11 0.06
N LEU A 42 8.97 7.15 -0.56
CA LEU A 42 10.36 7.28 -1.01
C LEU A 42 10.49 7.94 -2.39
N SER A 43 9.40 8.19 -3.09
CA SER A 43 9.39 8.69 -4.47
C SER A 43 8.83 10.12 -4.55
N GLN A 44 9.14 10.83 -5.64
CA GLN A 44 8.50 12.11 -5.96
C GLN A 44 7.00 11.91 -6.24
N PRO A 45 6.15 12.95 -5.99
CA PRO A 45 4.68 12.81 -6.08
C PRO A 45 4.17 12.26 -7.41
N GLU A 46 4.76 12.64 -8.53
CA GLU A 46 4.37 12.16 -9.86
C GLU A 46 4.69 10.66 -10.04
N VAL A 47 5.86 10.23 -9.54
CA VAL A 47 6.26 8.82 -9.56
C VAL A 47 5.39 8.01 -8.61
N ALA A 48 5.11 8.54 -7.42
CA ALA A 48 4.26 7.92 -6.44
C ALA A 48 2.81 7.74 -6.93
N ALA A 49 2.27 8.69 -7.69
CA ALA A 49 0.98 8.56 -8.34
C ALA A 49 0.96 7.38 -9.33
N VAL A 50 2.02 7.21 -10.13
CA VAL A 50 2.15 6.08 -11.06
C VAL A 50 2.29 4.76 -10.31
N ILE A 51 3.05 4.72 -9.21
CA ILE A 51 3.16 3.57 -8.31
C ILE A 51 1.79 3.21 -7.74
N GLY A 52 1.07 4.20 -7.22
CA GLY A 52 -0.29 4.05 -6.71
C GLY A 52 -1.25 3.50 -7.77
N PHE A 53 -1.24 4.08 -8.97
CA PHE A 53 -2.07 3.62 -10.08
C PHE A 53 -1.79 2.16 -10.44
N ALA A 54 -0.51 1.79 -10.61
CA ALA A 54 -0.13 0.42 -10.97
C ALA A 54 -0.51 -0.59 -9.88
N SER A 55 -0.25 -0.28 -8.60
CA SER A 55 -0.64 -1.15 -7.48
C SER A 55 -2.15 -1.23 -7.33
N GLY A 56 -2.86 -0.12 -7.52
CA GLY A 56 -4.32 -0.08 -7.47
C GLY A 56 -4.98 -0.98 -8.51
N ILE A 57 -4.49 -0.98 -9.75
CA ILE A 57 -4.96 -1.93 -10.80
C ILE A 57 -4.75 -3.38 -10.35
N LEU A 58 -3.58 -3.71 -9.80
CA LEU A 58 -3.32 -5.06 -9.32
C LEU A 58 -4.25 -5.44 -8.15
N MET A 59 -4.54 -4.49 -7.25
CA MET A 59 -5.49 -4.71 -6.16
C MET A 59 -6.93 -4.89 -6.65
N ASP A 60 -7.34 -4.15 -7.68
CA ASP A 60 -8.66 -4.33 -8.31
C ASP A 60 -8.78 -5.69 -9.03
N LEU A 61 -7.66 -6.25 -9.49
CA LEU A 61 -7.60 -7.59 -10.10
C LEU A 61 -7.52 -8.72 -9.06
N SER A 62 -7.28 -8.40 -7.80
CA SER A 62 -7.22 -9.38 -6.71
C SER A 62 -8.57 -10.02 -6.48
N GLN A 63 -8.57 -11.33 -6.18
CA GLN A 63 -9.78 -12.06 -5.82
C GLN A 63 -10.39 -11.60 -4.50
N SER A 64 -9.63 -10.90 -3.67
CA SER A 64 -10.10 -10.33 -2.40
C SER A 64 -10.77 -8.95 -2.55
N ALA A 65 -10.78 -8.36 -3.74
CA ALA A 65 -11.43 -7.07 -3.98
C ALA A 65 -12.97 -7.24 -3.94
N ASN A 66 -13.60 -6.64 -2.93
CA ASN A 66 -15.06 -6.70 -2.74
C ASN A 66 -15.79 -5.49 -3.34
N GLY A 67 -15.08 -4.53 -3.89
CA GLY A 67 -15.61 -3.30 -4.48
C GLY A 67 -15.71 -3.36 -6.01
N PRO A 68 -16.30 -2.33 -6.62
CA PRO A 68 -16.31 -2.19 -8.07
C PRO A 68 -14.89 -1.98 -8.62
N PHE A 69 -14.64 -2.53 -9.80
CA PHE A 69 -13.34 -2.38 -10.49
C PHE A 69 -13.01 -0.89 -10.69
N GLY A 70 -11.78 -0.50 -10.37
CA GLY A 70 -11.30 0.88 -10.43
C GLY A 70 -11.34 1.61 -9.08
N GLN A 71 -11.98 1.05 -8.05
CA GLN A 71 -12.05 1.67 -6.74
C GLN A 71 -10.64 1.74 -6.10
N TRP A 72 -9.92 0.63 -6.05
CA TRP A 72 -8.55 0.60 -5.56
C TRP A 72 -7.62 1.45 -6.41
N THR A 73 -7.78 1.40 -7.74
CA THR A 73 -6.99 2.19 -8.68
C THR A 73 -7.10 3.69 -8.39
N LEU A 74 -8.32 4.20 -8.19
CA LEU A 74 -8.54 5.61 -7.89
C LEU A 74 -7.97 6.00 -6.53
N ILE A 75 -8.26 5.20 -5.49
CA ILE A 75 -7.79 5.49 -4.13
C ILE A 75 -6.27 5.48 -4.07
N MET A 76 -5.63 4.47 -4.64
CA MET A 76 -4.18 4.33 -4.60
C MET A 76 -3.46 5.38 -5.44
N LEU A 77 -4.03 5.82 -6.56
CA LEU A 77 -3.50 6.93 -7.34
C LEU A 77 -3.45 8.21 -6.48
N LEU A 78 -4.60 8.56 -5.87
CA LEU A 78 -4.72 9.76 -5.05
C LEU A 78 -3.90 9.67 -3.77
N ALA A 79 -3.94 8.52 -3.10
CA ALA A 79 -3.16 8.27 -1.88
C ALA A 79 -1.65 8.30 -2.17
N GLY A 80 -1.20 7.67 -3.24
CA GLY A 80 0.21 7.69 -3.64
C GLY A 80 0.72 9.11 -3.82
N TYR A 81 -0.02 9.93 -4.56
CA TYR A 81 0.32 11.35 -4.74
C TYR A 81 0.32 12.12 -3.41
N ALA A 82 -0.76 12.01 -2.62
CA ALA A 82 -0.91 12.76 -1.37
C ALA A 82 0.13 12.36 -0.32
N ILE A 83 0.38 11.07 -0.16
CA ILE A 83 1.35 10.51 0.79
C ILE A 83 2.76 10.97 0.45
N SER A 84 3.12 10.92 -0.83
CA SER A 84 4.39 11.41 -1.29
C SER A 84 4.51 12.92 -1.10
N TYR A 85 3.48 13.68 -1.44
CA TYR A 85 3.50 15.13 -1.25
C TYR A 85 3.73 15.55 0.21
N ILE A 86 3.19 14.79 1.16
CA ILE A 86 3.38 15.03 2.61
C ILE A 86 4.74 14.50 3.07
N GLY A 87 5.15 13.30 2.62
CA GLY A 87 6.31 12.59 3.14
C GLY A 87 7.61 12.88 2.42
N TYR A 88 7.57 13.19 1.12
CA TYR A 88 8.77 13.43 0.33
C TYR A 88 9.43 14.76 0.68
N GLY A 89 10.68 14.69 1.13
CA GLY A 89 11.43 15.87 1.58
C GLY A 89 11.25 16.23 3.05
N ASP A 90 10.47 15.48 3.81
CA ASP A 90 10.45 15.61 5.28
C ASP A 90 11.59 14.79 5.89
N ASP A 91 12.64 15.50 6.32
CA ASP A 91 13.82 14.90 6.93
C ASP A 91 13.49 14.07 8.18
N ASN A 92 12.41 14.39 8.91
CA ASN A 92 12.02 13.63 10.11
C ASN A 92 11.50 12.25 9.76
N ILE A 93 10.75 12.12 8.66
CA ILE A 93 10.21 10.84 8.18
C ILE A 93 11.35 9.98 7.63
N HIS A 94 12.25 10.57 6.84
CA HIS A 94 13.35 9.87 6.19
C HIS A 94 14.57 9.63 7.09
N ALA A 95 14.68 10.35 8.23
CA ALA A 95 15.83 10.28 9.13
C ALA A 95 16.07 8.88 9.73
N ASN A 96 15.01 8.07 9.85
CA ASN A 96 15.13 6.72 10.38
C ASN A 96 14.02 5.79 9.87
N ALA A 97 14.32 4.48 9.85
CA ALA A 97 13.38 3.46 9.41
C ALA A 97 12.07 3.44 10.24
N ILE A 98 12.13 3.83 11.51
CA ILE A 98 10.96 3.87 12.40
C ILE A 98 9.97 4.95 11.92
N GLY A 99 10.46 6.12 11.51
CA GLY A 99 9.64 7.18 10.94
C GLY A 99 8.88 6.72 9.70
N ILE A 100 9.55 6.03 8.79
CA ILE A 100 8.93 5.47 7.58
C ILE A 100 7.87 4.41 7.96
N VAL A 101 8.16 3.51 8.90
CA VAL A 101 7.21 2.49 9.36
C VAL A 101 5.94 3.14 9.89
N PHE A 102 6.05 4.08 10.83
CA PHE A 102 4.88 4.76 11.38
C PHE A 102 4.09 5.51 10.32
N PHE A 103 4.77 6.19 9.42
CA PHE A 103 4.11 6.92 8.33
C PHE A 103 3.36 5.97 7.39
N VAL A 104 3.96 4.85 7.01
CA VAL A 104 3.32 3.82 6.17
C VAL A 104 2.11 3.19 6.87
N VAL A 105 2.19 2.92 8.18
CA VAL A 105 1.06 2.36 8.95
C VAL A 105 -0.10 3.35 9.04
N ILE A 106 0.18 4.63 9.29
CA ILE A 106 -0.83 5.68 9.31
C ILE A 106 -1.46 5.83 7.92
N ALA A 107 -0.65 5.86 6.88
CA ALA A 107 -1.11 5.92 5.50
C ALA A 107 -1.98 4.70 5.13
N ASN A 108 -1.58 3.49 5.53
CA ASN A 108 -2.37 2.27 5.36
C ASN A 108 -3.76 2.40 6.00
N PHE A 109 -3.82 2.87 7.25
CA PHE A 109 -5.10 3.10 7.93
C PHE A 109 -6.01 4.07 7.16
N PHE A 110 -5.48 5.20 6.70
CA PHE A 110 -6.27 6.18 5.95
C PHE A 110 -6.72 5.65 4.58
N VAL A 111 -5.90 4.88 3.89
CA VAL A 111 -6.26 4.23 2.63
C VAL A 111 -7.40 3.23 2.82
N GLU A 112 -7.35 2.41 3.87
CA GLU A 112 -8.41 1.48 4.22
C GLU A 112 -9.73 2.20 4.59
N VAL A 113 -9.64 3.28 5.34
CA VAL A 113 -10.80 4.13 5.65
C VAL A 113 -11.39 4.73 4.37
N ALA A 114 -10.55 5.24 3.47
CA ALA A 114 -10.99 5.78 2.18
C ALA A 114 -11.67 4.71 1.33
N TYR A 115 -11.14 3.48 1.33
CA TYR A 115 -11.76 2.35 0.63
C TYR A 115 -13.15 2.02 1.18
N LEU A 116 -13.30 1.97 2.50
CA LEU A 116 -14.60 1.73 3.13
C LEU A 116 -15.60 2.85 2.85
N LEU A 117 -15.17 4.10 2.97
CA LEU A 117 -16.03 5.25 2.71
C LEU A 117 -16.51 5.30 1.26
N THR A 118 -15.59 5.12 0.31
CA THR A 118 -15.95 5.09 -1.12
C THR A 118 -16.81 3.87 -1.45
N GLY A 119 -16.53 2.71 -0.85
CA GLY A 119 -17.38 1.51 -0.98
C GLY A 119 -18.81 1.76 -0.50
N ALA A 120 -18.97 2.41 0.67
CA ALA A 120 -20.29 2.80 1.19
C ALA A 120 -21.02 3.73 0.23
N LEU A 121 -20.33 4.73 -0.33
CA LEU A 121 -20.91 5.66 -1.31
C LEU A 121 -21.34 4.96 -2.60
N LEU A 122 -20.63 3.90 -2.97
CA LEU A 122 -20.92 3.08 -4.15
C LEU A 122 -21.96 1.97 -3.87
N GLY A 123 -22.53 1.93 -2.66
CA GLY A 123 -23.57 0.98 -2.28
C GLY A 123 -23.08 -0.41 -1.89
N VAL A 124 -21.78 -0.58 -1.64
CA VAL A 124 -21.23 -1.84 -1.13
C VAL A 124 -21.65 -2.01 0.32
N SER A 125 -22.18 -3.18 0.68
CA SER A 125 -22.57 -3.48 2.07
C SER A 125 -21.33 -3.66 2.94
N LEU A 126 -21.17 -2.81 3.94
CA LEU A 126 -19.97 -2.79 4.81
C LEU A 126 -20.03 -3.77 6.01
N GLY A 127 -21.16 -4.44 6.22
CA GLY A 127 -21.38 -5.25 7.42
C GLY A 127 -21.70 -4.40 8.66
N SER A 128 -21.52 -4.98 9.85
CA SER A 128 -21.80 -4.28 11.12
C SER A 128 -20.67 -3.31 11.50
N SER A 129 -21.02 -2.24 12.24
CA SER A 129 -20.03 -1.27 12.73
C SER A 129 -18.90 -1.92 13.56
N GLY A 130 -19.22 -2.96 14.33
CA GLY A 130 -18.22 -3.72 15.10
C GLY A 130 -17.23 -4.48 14.19
N GLN A 131 -17.71 -5.05 13.10
CA GLN A 131 -16.85 -5.72 12.12
C GLN A 131 -15.91 -4.73 11.41
N ILE A 132 -16.41 -3.57 11.06
CA ILE A 132 -15.60 -2.51 10.43
C ILE A 132 -14.45 -2.11 11.35
N VAL A 133 -14.75 -1.80 12.61
CA VAL A 133 -13.73 -1.38 13.59
C VAL A 133 -12.71 -2.49 13.84
N THR A 134 -13.15 -3.74 14.05
CA THR A 134 -12.23 -4.88 14.25
C THR A 134 -11.35 -5.13 13.04
N THR A 135 -11.86 -4.97 11.84
CA THR A 135 -11.09 -5.16 10.61
C THR A 135 -10.06 -4.05 10.43
N LEU A 136 -10.45 -2.78 10.59
CA LEU A 136 -9.52 -1.65 10.47
C LEU A 136 -8.38 -1.72 11.50
N LEU A 137 -8.71 -2.00 12.76
CA LEU A 137 -7.70 -2.16 13.81
C LEU A 137 -6.81 -3.37 13.55
N GLY A 138 -7.39 -4.49 13.13
CA GLY A 138 -6.65 -5.70 12.80
C GLY A 138 -5.66 -5.47 11.66
N MET A 139 -6.11 -4.88 10.53
CA MET A 139 -5.24 -4.55 9.40
C MET A 139 -4.11 -3.59 9.79
N SER A 140 -4.40 -2.58 10.62
CA SER A 140 -3.39 -1.63 11.10
C SER A 140 -2.35 -2.29 12.01
N ILE A 141 -2.78 -3.19 12.90
CA ILE A 141 -1.88 -3.95 13.78
C ILE A 141 -0.99 -4.88 12.94
N TRP A 142 -1.57 -5.60 11.98
CA TRP A 142 -0.80 -6.44 11.08
C TRP A 142 0.19 -5.63 10.23
N ALA A 143 -0.23 -4.48 9.70
CA ALA A 143 0.66 -3.57 8.98
C ALA A 143 1.82 -3.10 9.85
N LEU A 144 1.57 -2.76 11.12
CA LEU A 144 2.62 -2.36 12.07
C LEU A 144 3.62 -3.48 12.36
N LEU A 145 3.16 -4.73 12.46
CA LEU A 145 4.02 -5.89 12.72
C LEU A 145 4.85 -6.28 11.49
N VAL A 146 4.25 -6.21 10.31
CA VAL A 146 4.88 -6.65 9.06
C VAL A 146 5.79 -5.58 8.46
N SER A 147 5.40 -4.30 8.53
CA SER A 147 6.16 -3.19 7.92
C SER A 147 7.64 -3.16 8.30
N PRO A 148 8.05 -3.27 9.59
CA PRO A 148 9.47 -3.23 9.94
C PRO A 148 10.27 -4.41 9.37
N ILE A 149 9.61 -5.55 9.13
CA ILE A 149 10.25 -6.75 8.59
C ILE A 149 10.51 -6.59 7.10
N VAL A 150 9.54 -6.06 6.35
CA VAL A 150 9.61 -5.94 4.89
C VAL A 150 10.26 -4.65 4.41
N LEU A 151 10.26 -3.60 5.24
CA LEU A 151 10.80 -2.27 4.90
C LEU A 151 12.24 -2.33 4.37
N PRO A 152 13.20 -3.03 5.00
CA PRO A 152 14.58 -3.09 4.50
C PRO A 152 14.69 -3.68 3.10
N VAL A 153 13.81 -4.62 2.76
CA VAL A 153 13.75 -5.23 1.43
C VAL A 153 13.18 -4.23 0.43
N PHE A 154 12.07 -3.57 0.78
CA PHE A 154 11.39 -2.63 -0.11
C PHE A 154 12.21 -1.38 -0.39
N THR A 155 12.93 -0.86 0.61
CA THR A 155 13.84 0.27 0.43
C THR A 155 15.03 -0.09 -0.45
N ARG A 156 15.62 -1.28 -0.29
CA ARG A 156 16.68 -1.76 -1.18
C ARG A 156 16.21 -1.93 -2.61
N LEU A 157 15.02 -2.49 -2.82
CA LEU A 157 14.42 -2.61 -4.15
C LEU A 157 14.17 -1.25 -4.77
N HIS A 158 13.72 -0.25 -3.99
CA HIS A 158 13.53 1.12 -4.46
C HIS A 158 14.84 1.71 -4.97
N VAL A 159 15.91 1.64 -4.18
CA VAL A 159 17.25 2.12 -4.56
C VAL A 159 17.74 1.43 -5.83
N LEU A 160 17.62 0.10 -5.94
CA LEU A 160 18.02 -0.64 -7.13
C LEU A 160 17.27 -0.22 -8.39
N VAL A 161 16.00 0.17 -8.28
CA VAL A 161 15.16 0.54 -9.44
C VAL A 161 15.37 2.00 -9.85
N PHE A 162 15.53 2.91 -8.88
CA PHE A 162 15.53 4.34 -9.13
C PHE A 162 16.94 4.95 -9.14
N ASP A 163 17.87 4.53 -8.29
CA ASP A 163 19.22 5.06 -8.24
C ASP A 163 20.14 4.49 -9.35
N SER A 164 19.87 3.29 -9.84
CA SER A 164 20.62 2.75 -10.98
C SER A 164 20.44 3.54 -12.28
N ARG A 165 19.49 4.48 -12.33
CA ARG A 165 19.26 5.37 -13.48
C ARG A 165 20.10 6.65 -13.46
N SER A 166 20.68 7.01 -12.33
CA SER A 166 21.55 8.19 -12.22
C SER A 166 22.99 7.90 -12.64
N ALA A 167 23.32 6.64 -12.95
CA ALA A 167 24.66 6.18 -13.32
C ALA A 167 24.85 5.91 -14.84
N LEU A 168 23.85 6.23 -15.68
CA LEU A 168 23.91 6.17 -17.14
C LEU A 168 23.64 7.56 -17.75
#